data_609fa1d49d834f5117594166d793d1c1
#
_entry.id   609fa1d49d834f5117594166d793d1c1
#
_cell.length_a   1.000
_cell.length_b   1.000
_cell.length_c   1.000
_cell.angle_alpha   90.00
_cell.angle_beta   90.00
_cell.angle_gamma   90.00
#
_symmetry.space_group_name_H-M   'P 1'
#
loop_
_entity.id
_entity.type
_entity.pdbx_description
1 polymer ?
#
loop_
_entity_poly.entity_id
_entity_poly.type
_entity_poly.pdbx_seq_one_letter_code
_entity_poly.pdbx_strand_id
1 'polypeptide(L)' 'MPYISVESGALTPEQKKELIERLTATASEITHIPAQFFTVTIKELPDENFGIGGKSIDEIKRNHKP' A
#
# COMPACT_ATOMS: atom_id res chain seq x y z
N MET A 1 6.74 10.52 16.11
CA MET A 1 7.33 9.67 15.04
C MET A 1 6.31 9.47 13.95
N PRO A 2 6.58 9.91 12.73
CA PRO A 2 5.61 9.73 11.65
C PRO A 2 5.47 8.28 11.24
N TYR A 3 4.27 7.89 10.91
CA TYR A 3 3.96 6.52 10.55
C TYR A 3 3.09 6.53 9.29
N ILE A 4 3.51 5.79 8.28
CA ILE A 4 2.77 5.66 7.03
C ILE A 4 2.38 4.20 6.87
N SER A 5 1.11 3.95 6.67
CA SER A 5 0.66 2.59 6.47
C SER A 5 -0.04 2.47 5.11
N VAL A 6 0.27 1.41 4.40
CA VAL A 6 -0.31 1.12 3.09
C VAL A 6 -1.02 -0.21 3.17
N GLU A 7 -2.25 -0.24 2.70
CA GLU A 7 -2.98 -1.50 2.55
C GLU A 7 -3.26 -1.69 1.07
N SER A 8 -2.96 -2.86 0.58
CA SER A 8 -3.00 -3.11 -0.85
C SER A 8 -3.21 -4.58 -1.15
N GLY A 9 -3.51 -4.89 -2.38
CA GLY A 9 -3.40 -6.25 -2.87
C GLY A 9 -1.94 -6.65 -3.01
N ALA A 10 -1.70 -7.79 -3.64
CA ALA A 10 -0.35 -8.33 -3.77
C ALA A 10 0.56 -7.39 -4.57
N LEU A 11 1.77 -7.21 -4.09
CA LEU A 11 2.78 -6.37 -4.72
C LEU A 11 4.07 -7.18 -4.84
N THR A 12 4.90 -6.80 -5.82
CA THR A 12 6.21 -7.43 -5.94
C THR A 12 7.15 -6.87 -4.87
N PRO A 13 8.21 -7.60 -4.51
CA PRO A 13 9.19 -7.06 -3.57
C PRO A 13 9.78 -5.72 -4.03
N GLU A 14 9.99 -5.55 -5.34
CA GLU A 14 10.50 -4.31 -5.90
C GLU A 14 9.53 -3.16 -5.69
N GLN A 15 8.24 -3.41 -5.91
CA GLN A 15 7.22 -2.39 -5.69
C GLN A 15 7.14 -1.98 -4.22
N LYS A 16 7.23 -2.95 -3.32
CA LYS A 16 7.20 -2.64 -1.88
C LYS A 16 8.40 -1.81 -1.48
N LYS A 17 9.58 -2.16 -1.96
CA LYS A 17 10.78 -1.40 -1.66
C LYS A 17 10.67 0.03 -2.17
N GLU A 18 10.18 0.19 -3.39
CA GLU A 18 10.04 1.51 -3.99
C GLU A 18 9.00 2.36 -3.24
N LEU A 19 7.89 1.75 -2.84
CA LEU A 19 6.89 2.45 -2.05
C LEU A 19 7.48 2.95 -0.73
N ILE A 20 8.20 2.09 -0.03
CA ILE A 20 8.82 2.48 1.24
C ILE A 20 9.77 3.65 1.03
N GLU A 21 10.61 3.56 0.01
CA GLU A 21 11.59 4.61 -0.26
C GLU A 21 10.94 5.93 -0.67
N ARG A 22 10.01 5.88 -1.61
CA ARG A 22 9.42 7.11 -2.16
C ARG A 22 8.42 7.76 -1.22
N LEU A 23 7.62 6.97 -0.51
CA LEU A 23 6.70 7.55 0.47
C LEU A 23 7.47 8.22 1.59
N THR A 24 8.55 7.59 2.05
CA THR A 24 9.39 8.20 3.07
C THR A 24 10.00 9.50 2.58
N ALA A 25 10.57 9.49 1.37
CA ALA A 25 11.22 10.68 0.82
C ALA A 25 10.22 11.83 0.66
N THR A 26 9.05 11.54 0.12
CA THR A 26 8.03 12.57 -0.09
C THR A 26 7.54 13.14 1.23
N ALA A 27 7.23 12.27 2.18
CA ALA A 27 6.74 12.72 3.47
C ALA A 27 7.80 13.51 4.23
N SER A 28 9.05 13.07 4.15
CA SER A 28 10.16 13.79 4.78
C SER A 28 10.32 15.19 4.18
N GLU A 29 10.20 15.31 2.88
CA GLU A 29 10.31 16.59 2.19
C GLU A 29 9.21 17.55 2.63
N ILE A 30 7.98 17.06 2.70
CA ILE A 30 6.83 17.91 3.04
C ILE A 30 6.84 18.32 4.50
N THR A 31 7.18 17.40 5.38
CA THR A 31 7.10 17.63 6.83
C THR A 31 8.35 18.25 7.41
N HIS A 32 9.46 18.21 6.67
CA HIS A 32 10.78 18.64 7.16
C HIS A 32 11.27 17.79 8.34
N ILE A 33 10.75 16.55 8.45
CA ILE A 33 11.22 15.61 9.46
C ILE A 33 12.18 14.65 8.76
N PRO A 34 13.36 14.39 9.35
CA PRO A 34 14.33 13.49 8.71
C PRO A 34 13.77 12.11 8.41
N ALA A 35 14.16 11.56 7.27
CA ALA A 35 13.66 10.28 6.79
C ALA A 35 13.85 9.16 7.81
N GLN A 36 14.93 9.22 8.59
CA GLN A 36 15.24 8.18 9.57
C GLN A 36 14.19 8.03 10.66
N PHE A 37 13.32 9.00 10.83
CA PHE A 37 12.27 8.93 11.85
C PHE A 37 10.95 8.35 11.33
N PHE A 38 10.87 8.06 10.03
CA PHE A 38 9.64 7.54 9.44
C PHE A 38 9.58 6.03 9.54
N THR A 39 8.38 5.52 9.84
CA THR A 39 8.07 4.10 9.75
C THR A 39 7.04 3.92 8.66
N VAL A 40 7.30 2.98 7.75
CA VAL A 40 6.35 2.64 6.69
C VAL A 40 6.05 1.16 6.78
N THR A 41 4.78 0.81 6.81
CA THR A 41 4.37 -0.59 6.77
C THR A 41 3.47 -0.82 5.56
N ILE A 42 3.58 -1.99 4.98
CA ILE A 42 2.75 -2.41 3.86
C ILE A 42 2.03 -3.67 4.26
N LYS A 43 0.70 -3.62 4.19
CA LYS A 43 -0.12 -4.77 4.51
C LYS A 43 -0.77 -5.26 3.22
N GLU A 44 -0.42 -6.47 2.83
CA GLU A 44 -1.00 -7.10 1.65
C GLU A 44 -2.21 -7.92 2.05
N LEU A 45 -3.28 -7.77 1.30
CA LEU A 45 -4.52 -8.50 1.56
C LEU A 45 -4.86 -9.33 0.34
N PRO A 46 -5.23 -10.61 0.53
CA PRO A 46 -5.73 -11.39 -0.60
C PRO A 46 -7.07 -10.83 -1.07
N ASP A 47 -7.37 -11.04 -2.34
CA ASP A 47 -8.57 -10.48 -2.96
C ASP A 47 -9.86 -10.87 -2.23
N GLU A 48 -9.87 -12.03 -1.59
CA GLU A 48 -11.04 -12.52 -0.85
C GLU A 48 -11.28 -11.79 0.46
N ASN A 49 -10.29 -11.03 0.92
CA ASN A 49 -10.36 -10.38 2.22
C ASN A 49 -10.84 -8.94 2.16
N PHE A 50 -11.08 -8.41 0.97
CA PHE A 50 -11.60 -7.05 0.90
C PHE A 50 -12.55 -6.93 -0.30
N GLY A 51 -13.43 -5.95 -0.19
CA GLY A 51 -14.46 -5.78 -1.18
C GLY A 51 -14.88 -4.34 -1.35
N ILE A 52 -15.62 -4.10 -2.40
CA ILE A 52 -16.16 -2.79 -2.75
C ILE A 52 -17.62 -3.00 -3.08
N GLY A 53 -18.49 -2.17 -2.48
CA GLY A 53 -19.92 -2.23 -2.79
C GLY A 53 -20.58 -3.55 -2.39
N GLY A 54 -20.02 -4.23 -1.38
CA GLY A 54 -20.56 -5.49 -0.91
C GLY A 54 -20.10 -6.71 -1.68
N LYS A 55 -19.17 -6.54 -2.62
CA LYS A 55 -18.61 -7.66 -3.39
C LYS A 55 -17.12 -7.75 -3.14
N SER A 56 -16.62 -8.97 -2.96
CA SER A 56 -15.20 -9.19 -2.78
C SER A 56 -14.45 -8.89 -4.08
N ILE A 57 -13.17 -8.53 -3.93
CA ILE A 57 -12.35 -8.19 -5.10
C ILE A 57 -12.17 -9.40 -6.03
N ASP A 58 -12.04 -10.59 -5.49
CA ASP A 58 -11.91 -11.78 -6.33
C ASP A 58 -13.19 -12.02 -7.15
N GLU A 59 -14.35 -11.73 -6.58
CA GLU A 59 -15.62 -11.83 -7.29
C GLU A 59 -15.69 -10.80 -8.42
N ILE A 60 -15.28 -9.57 -8.14
CA ILE A 60 -15.26 -8.51 -9.14
C ILE A 60 -14.34 -8.89 -10.30
N LYS A 61 -13.17 -9.42 -9.99
CA LYS A 61 -12.20 -9.83 -11.02
C LYS A 61 -12.74 -10.98 -11.87
N ARG A 62 -13.42 -11.95 -11.25
CA ARG A 62 -14.01 -13.07 -12.00
C ARG A 62 -15.06 -12.60 -12.99
N ASN A 63 -15.79 -11.56 -12.65
CA ASN A 63 -16.87 -11.04 -13.49
C ASN A 63 -16.38 -10.01 -14.50
N HIS A 64 -15.15 -9.58 -14.37
CA HIS A 64 -14.55 -8.60 -15.29
C HIS A 64 -13.86 -9.35 -16.42
N LYS A 65 -14.51 -9.42 -17.56
CA LYS A 65 -13.96 -10.09 -18.73
C LYS A 65 -13.38 -9.08 -19.69
N PRO A 66 -12.14 -9.33 -20.16
CA PRO A 66 -11.54 -8.43 -21.15
C PRO A 66 -12.26 -8.49 -22.46
#